data_c5591490a31c70e31378259ac22cd60d
#
_entry.id   c5591490a31c70e31378259ac22cd60d
#
_cell.length_a   1.000
_cell.length_b   1.000
_cell.length_c   1.000
_cell.angle_alpha   90.00
_cell.angle_beta   90.00
_cell.angle_gamma   90.00
#
_symmetry.space_group_name_H-M   'P 1'
#
loop_
_entity.id
_entity.type
_entity.pdbx_description
1 polymer ?
#
loop_
_entity_poly.entity_id
_entity_poly.type
_entity_poly.pdbx_seq_one_letter_code
_entity_poly.pdbx_strand_id
1 'polypeptide(L)'
;SAVAIEVLLAAVGDPFQAFATGLLLGVVEADQPVLLAGGSQMAAVLALALQALPPSARQGLSNQVLLGTTSWLAAECLQASAGPSSLMVLLRNLEQHFSVSLQAYAAGLRFSNSRQSRLRDFEQGHVKEGVGAGGLTLLAQWRGLPLSRLVMACDRAVDQLLAHGQHGKAAP
;
A
#
# COMPACT_ATOMS: atom_id res chain seq x y z
N SER A 1 -28.39 7.97 -8.78
CA SER A 1 -28.09 6.62 -9.29
C SER A 1 -26.59 6.40 -9.20
N ALA A 2 -26.17 5.28 -8.62
CA ALA A 2 -24.76 4.92 -8.59
C ALA A 2 -24.26 4.72 -10.04
N VAL A 3 -23.09 5.28 -10.35
CA VAL A 3 -22.44 5.07 -11.65
C VAL A 3 -21.95 3.61 -11.67
N ALA A 4 -22.20 2.92 -12.77
CA ALA A 4 -21.70 1.56 -12.96
C ALA A 4 -20.17 1.56 -12.93
N ILE A 5 -19.57 0.55 -12.30
CA ILE A 5 -18.12 0.49 -12.08
C ILE A 5 -17.34 0.47 -13.40
N GLU A 6 -17.89 -0.15 -14.42
CA GLU A 6 -17.29 -0.22 -15.76
C GLU A 6 -17.18 1.17 -16.39
N VAL A 7 -18.20 2.01 -16.20
CA VAL A 7 -18.20 3.40 -16.68
C VAL A 7 -17.16 4.23 -15.92
N LEU A 8 -17.05 4.03 -14.60
CA LEU A 8 -16.06 4.72 -13.78
C LEU A 8 -14.62 4.31 -14.18
N LEU A 9 -14.37 3.02 -14.33
CA LEU A 9 -13.06 2.49 -14.75
C LEU A 9 -12.69 2.97 -16.17
N ALA A 10 -13.64 3.00 -17.07
CA ALA A 10 -13.41 3.50 -18.43
C ALA A 10 -13.10 5.01 -18.48
N ALA A 11 -13.67 5.79 -17.55
CA ALA A 11 -13.52 7.24 -17.54
C ALA A 11 -12.24 7.71 -16.84
N VAL A 12 -11.85 7.10 -15.72
CA VAL A 12 -10.79 7.59 -14.84
C VAL A 12 -9.84 6.51 -14.33
N GLY A 13 -10.10 5.25 -14.60
CA GLY A 13 -9.28 4.12 -14.19
C GLY A 13 -8.11 3.85 -15.14
N ASP A 14 -7.19 3.02 -14.68
CA ASP A 14 -6.14 2.42 -15.51
C ASP A 14 -6.32 0.89 -15.62
N PRO A 15 -5.68 0.22 -16.59
CA PRO A 15 -5.81 -1.22 -16.77
C PRO A 15 -5.41 -2.03 -15.53
N PHE A 16 -4.46 -1.55 -14.75
CA PHE A 16 -4.03 -2.21 -13.51
C PHE A 16 -5.16 -2.19 -12.47
N GLN A 17 -5.86 -1.07 -12.30
CA GLN A 17 -6.97 -0.96 -11.34
C GLN A 17 -8.10 -1.93 -11.68
N ALA A 18 -8.46 -2.06 -12.96
CA ALA A 18 -9.48 -3.00 -13.42
C ALA A 18 -9.05 -4.45 -13.13
N PHE A 19 -7.82 -4.82 -13.49
CA PHE A 19 -7.26 -6.15 -13.25
C PHE A 19 -7.19 -6.47 -11.75
N ALA A 20 -6.61 -5.57 -10.94
CA ALA A 20 -6.44 -5.77 -9.51
C ALA A 20 -7.79 -5.87 -8.77
N THR A 21 -8.79 -5.09 -9.19
CA THR A 21 -10.16 -5.17 -8.65
C THR A 21 -10.79 -6.53 -8.95
N GLY A 22 -10.70 -7.00 -10.19
CA GLY A 22 -11.22 -8.31 -10.58
C GLY A 22 -10.53 -9.45 -9.83
N LEU A 23 -9.20 -9.40 -9.70
CA LEU A 23 -8.43 -10.36 -8.92
C LEU A 23 -8.85 -10.36 -7.46
N LEU A 24 -9.00 -9.19 -6.84
CA LEU A 24 -9.43 -9.04 -5.45
C LEU A 24 -10.79 -9.69 -5.22
N LEU A 25 -11.76 -9.44 -6.08
CA LEU A 25 -13.10 -10.03 -5.98
C LEU A 25 -13.05 -11.54 -6.10
N GLY A 26 -12.32 -12.10 -7.06
CA GLY A 26 -12.20 -13.54 -7.26
C GLY A 26 -11.48 -14.25 -6.11
N VAL A 27 -10.44 -13.64 -5.51
CA VAL A 27 -9.72 -14.22 -4.37
C VAL A 27 -10.60 -14.23 -3.12
N VAL A 28 -11.38 -13.16 -2.89
CA VAL A 28 -12.31 -13.08 -1.76
C VAL A 28 -13.49 -14.05 -1.94
N GLU A 29 -14.01 -14.21 -3.16
CA GLU A 29 -15.03 -15.24 -3.46
C GLU A 29 -14.52 -16.65 -3.17
N ALA A 30 -13.22 -16.89 -3.34
CA ALA A 30 -12.56 -18.15 -2.97
C ALA A 30 -12.23 -18.26 -1.47
N ASP A 31 -12.76 -17.36 -0.63
CA ASP A 31 -12.57 -17.32 0.85
C ASP A 31 -11.08 -17.22 1.25
N GLN A 32 -10.29 -16.45 0.50
CA GLN A 32 -8.89 -16.24 0.78
C GLN A 32 -8.62 -14.85 1.35
N PRO A 33 -7.85 -14.71 2.43
CA PRO A 33 -7.46 -13.41 2.96
C PRO A 33 -6.49 -12.68 2.01
N VAL A 34 -6.66 -11.38 1.89
CA VAL A 34 -5.85 -10.53 0.99
C VAL A 34 -5.15 -9.45 1.77
N LEU A 35 -3.85 -9.29 1.53
CA LEU A 35 -3.09 -8.12 1.94
C LEU A 35 -2.86 -7.19 0.75
N LEU A 36 -3.54 -6.06 0.73
CA LEU A 36 -3.29 -4.96 -0.21
C LEU A 36 -2.07 -4.16 0.27
N ALA A 37 -0.93 -4.41 -0.36
CA ALA A 37 0.33 -3.78 0.00
C ALA A 37 0.52 -2.45 -0.73
N GLY A 38 0.25 -1.33 -0.06
CA GLY A 38 0.39 -0.01 -0.69
C GLY A 38 -0.25 1.12 0.08
N GLY A 39 -0.56 2.20 -0.63
CA GLY A 39 -1.18 3.41 -0.12
C GLY A 39 -2.52 3.69 -0.80
N SER A 40 -2.69 4.93 -1.28
CA SER A 40 -3.93 5.41 -1.92
C SER A 40 -4.34 4.60 -3.15
N GLN A 41 -3.40 4.06 -3.93
CA GLN A 41 -3.71 3.19 -5.06
C GLN A 41 -4.42 1.91 -4.61
N MET A 42 -3.95 1.28 -3.54
CA MET A 42 -4.59 0.08 -3.00
C MET A 42 -5.93 0.39 -2.33
N ALA A 43 -6.06 1.56 -1.71
CA ALA A 43 -7.34 2.06 -1.23
C ALA A 43 -8.34 2.28 -2.38
N ALA A 44 -7.87 2.75 -3.54
CA ALA A 44 -8.71 2.88 -4.75
C ALA A 44 -9.17 1.52 -5.27
N VAL A 45 -8.29 0.52 -5.34
CA VAL A 45 -8.67 -0.87 -5.72
C VAL A 45 -9.73 -1.42 -4.76
N LEU A 46 -9.55 -1.21 -3.45
CA LEU A 46 -10.54 -1.63 -2.44
C LEU A 46 -11.88 -0.90 -2.62
N ALA A 47 -11.86 0.41 -2.88
CA ALA A 47 -13.07 1.20 -3.14
C ALA A 47 -13.83 0.69 -4.38
N LEU A 48 -13.12 0.38 -5.45
CA LEU A 48 -13.69 -0.20 -6.67
C LEU A 48 -14.33 -1.57 -6.40
N ALA A 49 -13.67 -2.43 -5.62
CA ALA A 49 -14.22 -3.72 -5.24
C ALA A 49 -15.48 -3.59 -4.36
N LEU A 50 -15.47 -2.67 -3.38
CA LEU A 50 -16.65 -2.37 -2.56
C LEU A 50 -17.82 -1.81 -3.41
N GLN A 51 -17.51 -0.98 -4.40
CA GLN A 51 -18.52 -0.41 -5.31
C GLN A 51 -19.14 -1.49 -6.21
N ALA A 52 -18.37 -2.48 -6.63
CA ALA A 52 -18.83 -3.60 -7.45
C ALA A 52 -19.81 -4.53 -6.72
N LEU A 53 -19.76 -4.56 -5.39
CA LEU A 53 -20.56 -5.47 -4.57
C LEU A 53 -21.88 -4.83 -4.09
N PRO A 54 -22.95 -5.63 -3.96
CA PRO A 54 -24.15 -5.19 -3.28
C PRO A 54 -23.85 -4.85 -1.80
N PRO A 55 -24.59 -3.90 -1.19
CA PRO A 55 -24.32 -3.45 0.19
C PRO A 55 -24.19 -4.58 1.22
N SER A 56 -25.00 -5.65 1.07
CA SER A 56 -24.97 -6.81 1.97
C SER A 56 -23.68 -7.64 1.94
N ALA A 57 -22.92 -7.57 0.85
CA ALA A 57 -21.68 -8.34 0.69
C ALA A 57 -20.40 -7.53 1.05
N ARG A 58 -20.50 -6.22 1.18
CA ARG A 58 -19.34 -5.32 1.38
C ARG A 58 -18.57 -5.61 2.67
N GLN A 59 -19.30 -5.85 3.78
CA GLN A 59 -18.63 -6.16 5.05
C GLN A 59 -17.90 -7.51 5.00
N GLY A 60 -18.41 -8.49 4.25
CA GLY A 60 -17.73 -9.77 4.01
C GLY A 60 -16.38 -9.57 3.32
N LEU A 61 -16.34 -8.78 2.25
CA LEU A 61 -15.07 -8.40 1.59
C LEU A 61 -14.13 -7.67 2.55
N SER A 62 -14.61 -6.68 3.29
CA SER A 62 -13.79 -5.91 4.24
C SER A 62 -13.15 -6.76 5.32
N ASN A 63 -13.83 -7.82 5.77
CA ASN A 63 -13.31 -8.74 6.79
C ASN A 63 -12.13 -9.61 6.28
N GLN A 64 -12.03 -9.82 4.98
CA GLN A 64 -10.98 -10.63 4.35
C GLN A 64 -9.83 -9.80 3.81
N VAL A 65 -9.99 -8.48 3.71
CA VAL A 65 -9.01 -7.58 3.11
C VAL A 65 -8.35 -6.71 4.16
N LEU A 66 -7.03 -6.69 4.13
CA LEU A 66 -6.21 -5.86 4.98
C LEU A 66 -5.32 -4.96 4.13
N LEU A 67 -5.28 -3.67 4.42
CA LEU A 67 -4.36 -2.73 3.78
C LEU A 67 -3.09 -2.59 4.61
N GLY A 68 -1.93 -2.85 3.99
CA GLY A 68 -0.62 -2.75 4.62
C GLY A 68 0.24 -1.66 4.00
N THR A 69 0.73 -0.72 4.81
CA THR A 69 1.50 0.42 4.32
C THR A 69 2.75 0.67 5.17
N THR A 70 3.53 1.68 4.80
CA THR A 70 4.69 2.14 5.57
C THR A 70 4.25 3.07 6.71
N SER A 71 5.04 3.09 7.79
CA SER A 71 4.76 3.96 8.94
C SER A 71 4.81 5.45 8.61
N TRP A 72 5.71 5.86 7.70
CA TRP A 72 5.82 7.27 7.30
C TRP A 72 4.62 7.72 6.44
N LEU A 73 4.09 6.86 5.56
CA LEU A 73 2.88 7.19 4.82
C LEU A 73 1.66 7.28 5.77
N ALA A 74 1.57 6.39 6.74
CA ALA A 74 0.52 6.47 7.76
C ALA A 74 0.66 7.71 8.64
N ALA A 75 1.90 8.15 8.94
CA ALA A 75 2.18 9.34 9.74
C ALA A 75 1.99 10.66 8.96
N GLU A 76 2.19 10.67 7.65
CA GLU A 76 1.97 11.85 6.79
C GLU A 76 0.54 12.41 6.96
N CYS A 77 -0.37 11.57 7.38
CA CYS A 77 -1.75 11.92 7.66
C CYS A 77 -1.95 12.92 8.80
N LEU A 78 -1.05 12.95 9.77
CA LEU A 78 -1.19 13.73 10.99
C LEU A 78 -0.60 15.14 10.87
N GLN A 79 0.20 15.41 9.82
CA GLN A 79 0.95 16.66 9.67
C GLN A 79 0.36 17.61 8.62
N ALA A 80 -0.58 17.17 7.79
CA ALA A 80 -1.15 17.97 6.72
C ALA A 80 -2.39 18.74 7.19
N SER A 81 -2.21 19.89 7.80
CA SER A 81 -3.31 20.80 8.17
C SER A 81 -3.99 21.49 6.99
N ALA A 82 -3.55 21.28 5.75
CA ALA A 82 -4.15 21.93 4.57
C ALA A 82 -3.81 21.21 3.24
N GLY A 83 -3.46 19.95 3.26
CA GLY A 83 -3.04 19.21 2.07
C GLY A 83 -4.10 18.24 1.53
N PRO A 84 -3.82 17.59 0.39
CA PRO A 84 -4.66 16.55 -0.17
C PRO A 84 -4.87 15.44 0.86
N SER A 85 -5.99 14.76 0.77
CA SER A 85 -6.46 13.72 1.66
C SER A 85 -5.38 12.72 2.03
N SER A 86 -5.04 12.64 3.29
CA SER A 86 -4.16 11.62 3.83
C SER A 86 -4.80 10.24 3.71
N LEU A 87 -4.01 9.18 3.68
CA LEU A 87 -4.51 7.80 3.58
C LEU A 87 -5.56 7.50 4.68
N MET A 88 -5.34 7.98 5.91
CA MET A 88 -6.30 7.75 7.01
C MET A 88 -7.63 8.46 6.78
N VAL A 89 -7.61 9.69 6.25
CA VAL A 89 -8.83 10.41 5.91
C VAL A 89 -9.55 9.70 4.76
N LEU A 90 -8.80 9.25 3.76
CA LEU A 90 -9.35 8.48 2.65
C LEU A 90 -10.05 7.21 3.14
N LEU A 91 -9.40 6.42 3.99
CA LEU A 91 -9.99 5.19 4.53
C LEU A 91 -11.24 5.45 5.36
N ARG A 92 -11.24 6.48 6.22
CA ARG A 92 -12.45 6.87 6.96
C ARG A 92 -13.60 7.29 6.04
N ASN A 93 -13.29 8.02 4.98
CA ASN A 93 -14.31 8.39 3.99
C ASN A 93 -14.89 7.15 3.30
N LEU A 94 -14.05 6.15 2.98
CA LEU A 94 -14.52 4.88 2.41
C LEU A 94 -15.40 4.10 3.42
N GLU A 95 -14.99 4.01 4.69
CA GLU A 95 -15.80 3.38 5.73
C GLU A 95 -17.19 4.01 5.85
N GLN A 96 -17.24 5.34 5.86
CA GLN A 96 -18.50 6.08 5.94
C GLN A 96 -19.34 5.89 4.67
N HIS A 97 -18.72 6.00 3.49
CA HIS A 97 -19.43 5.90 2.21
C HIS A 97 -20.03 4.51 1.98
N PHE A 98 -19.28 3.47 2.30
CA PHE A 98 -19.71 2.09 2.07
C PHE A 98 -20.38 1.45 3.29
N SER A 99 -20.42 2.12 4.45
CA SER A 99 -20.93 1.62 5.72
C SER A 99 -20.26 0.30 6.13
N VAL A 100 -18.94 0.25 6.05
CA VAL A 100 -18.11 -0.93 6.41
C VAL A 100 -16.99 -0.51 7.36
N SER A 101 -16.42 -1.49 8.08
CA SER A 101 -15.16 -1.29 8.82
C SER A 101 -14.00 -1.81 8.01
N LEU A 102 -12.92 -1.03 7.85
CA LEU A 102 -11.73 -1.39 7.11
C LEU A 102 -10.57 -1.71 8.07
N GLN A 103 -9.74 -2.66 7.66
CA GLN A 103 -8.53 -3.02 8.40
C GLN A 103 -7.30 -2.46 7.68
N ALA A 104 -6.53 -1.62 8.38
CA ALA A 104 -5.29 -1.05 7.84
C ALA A 104 -4.19 -1.06 8.91
N TYR A 105 -2.99 -1.45 8.50
CA TYR A 105 -1.82 -1.52 9.38
C TYR A 105 -0.62 -0.83 8.74
N ALA A 106 0.17 -0.18 9.58
CA ALA A 106 1.44 0.37 9.19
C ALA A 106 2.59 -0.50 9.70
N ALA A 107 3.56 -0.78 8.82
CA ALA A 107 4.76 -1.49 9.22
C ALA A 107 5.58 -0.67 10.21
N GLY A 108 6.18 -1.33 11.21
CA GLY A 108 7.05 -0.69 12.20
C GLY A 108 8.46 -0.38 11.70
N LEU A 109 8.78 -0.66 10.42
CA LEU A 109 10.09 -0.41 9.83
C LEU A 109 10.42 1.08 9.85
N ARG A 110 11.65 1.39 10.26
CA ARG A 110 12.24 2.73 10.23
C ARG A 110 13.65 2.67 9.69
N PHE A 111 14.05 3.69 8.95
CA PHE A 111 15.38 3.82 8.37
C PHE A 111 16.24 4.89 9.03
N SER A 112 15.77 5.49 10.13
CA SER A 112 16.54 6.50 10.89
C SER A 112 17.95 6.03 11.27
N ASN A 113 18.12 4.73 11.54
CA ASN A 113 19.40 4.10 11.87
C ASN A 113 20.08 3.41 10.66
N SER A 114 19.54 3.57 9.45
CA SER A 114 20.19 3.06 8.25
C SER A 114 21.47 3.85 7.95
N ARG A 115 22.51 3.14 7.49
CA ARG A 115 23.75 3.77 7.00
C ARG A 115 23.56 4.41 5.61
N GLN A 116 22.50 4.06 4.89
CA GLN A 116 22.19 4.57 3.55
C GLN A 116 21.36 5.85 3.64
N SER A 117 21.89 6.97 3.16
CA SER A 117 21.13 8.23 3.12
C SER A 117 19.86 8.11 2.31
N ARG A 118 19.90 7.40 1.17
CA ARG A 118 18.74 7.20 0.29
C ARG A 118 17.56 6.52 0.98
N LEU A 119 17.81 5.58 1.92
CA LEU A 119 16.75 4.95 2.71
C LEU A 119 16.18 5.91 3.75
N ARG A 120 17.02 6.76 4.36
CA ARG A 120 16.54 7.82 5.26
C ARG A 120 15.70 8.87 4.52
N ASP A 121 16.13 9.27 3.31
CA ASP A 121 15.39 10.20 2.46
C ASP A 121 14.03 9.61 2.04
N PHE A 122 13.98 8.30 1.76
CA PHE A 122 12.74 7.59 1.48
C PHE A 122 11.78 7.64 2.68
N GLU A 123 12.27 7.42 3.90
CA GLU A 123 11.46 7.52 5.13
C GLU A 123 10.95 8.97 5.35
N GLN A 124 11.71 9.97 4.95
CA GLN A 124 11.33 11.38 5.06
C GLN A 124 10.30 11.82 4.01
N GLY A 125 9.91 10.92 3.12
CA GLY A 125 8.88 11.21 2.12
C GLY A 125 9.38 11.95 0.87
N HIS A 126 10.69 12.04 0.66
CA HIS A 126 11.25 12.61 -0.57
C HIS A 126 10.90 11.77 -1.80
N VAL A 127 10.63 10.49 -1.62
CA VAL A 127 10.13 9.58 -2.65
C VAL A 127 8.86 8.91 -2.13
N LYS A 128 7.75 9.08 -2.83
CA LYS A 128 6.44 8.51 -2.42
C LYS A 128 6.13 7.16 -3.08
N GLU A 129 7.02 6.67 -3.91
CA GLU A 129 6.91 5.38 -4.58
C GLU A 129 7.33 4.23 -3.65
N GLY A 130 6.97 3.00 -4.03
CA GLY A 130 7.41 1.81 -3.32
C GLY A 130 6.73 1.55 -1.96
N VAL A 131 5.64 2.25 -1.63
CA VAL A 131 4.92 2.08 -0.36
C VAL A 131 4.34 0.67 -0.16
N GLY A 132 4.27 -0.14 -1.21
CA GLY A 132 3.97 -1.58 -1.15
C GLY A 132 4.96 -2.36 -0.28
N ALA A 133 6.19 -1.87 -0.11
CA ALA A 133 7.16 -2.43 0.83
C ALA A 133 6.65 -2.48 2.27
N GLY A 134 5.72 -1.60 2.65
CA GLY A 134 5.07 -1.62 3.96
C GLY A 134 4.30 -2.92 4.21
N GLY A 135 3.49 -3.36 3.25
CA GLY A 135 2.75 -4.62 3.37
C GLY A 135 3.66 -5.84 3.43
N LEU A 136 4.72 -5.89 2.59
CA LEU A 136 5.71 -6.97 2.64
C LEU A 136 6.46 -6.97 3.99
N THR A 137 6.77 -5.81 4.54
CA THR A 137 7.38 -5.67 5.86
C THR A 137 6.45 -6.18 6.96
N LEU A 138 5.16 -5.90 6.89
CA LEU A 138 4.17 -6.46 7.83
C LEU A 138 4.16 -7.99 7.79
N LEU A 139 4.15 -8.59 6.61
CA LEU A 139 4.24 -10.05 6.47
C LEU A 139 5.52 -10.61 7.12
N ALA A 140 6.66 -9.95 6.92
CA ALA A 140 7.91 -10.34 7.53
C ALA A 140 7.86 -10.23 9.07
N GLN A 141 7.27 -9.14 9.61
CA GLN A 141 7.07 -8.96 11.04
C GLN A 141 6.15 -10.04 11.64
N TRP A 142 5.03 -10.35 10.99
CA TRP A 142 4.13 -11.42 11.44
C TRP A 142 4.77 -12.82 11.40
N ARG A 143 5.76 -13.01 10.54
CA ARG A 143 6.62 -14.20 10.52
C ARG A 143 7.74 -14.16 11.56
N GLY A 144 7.77 -13.16 12.44
CA GLY A 144 8.78 -13.02 13.51
C GLY A 144 10.13 -12.49 13.06
N LEU A 145 10.25 -11.89 11.86
CA LEU A 145 11.50 -11.33 11.39
C LEU A 145 11.79 -10.01 12.12
N PRO A 146 12.93 -9.88 12.83
CA PRO A 146 13.30 -8.64 13.52
C PRO A 146 13.48 -7.47 12.54
N LEU A 147 12.96 -6.30 12.88
CA LEU A 147 13.09 -5.09 12.07
C LEU A 147 14.55 -4.71 11.79
N SER A 148 15.44 -4.92 12.74
CA SER A 148 16.88 -4.69 12.55
C SER A 148 17.47 -5.53 11.41
N ARG A 149 17.02 -6.77 11.25
CA ARG A 149 17.44 -7.62 10.12
C ARG A 149 16.93 -7.09 8.78
N LEU A 150 15.71 -6.54 8.77
CA LEU A 150 15.15 -5.92 7.55
C LEU A 150 15.95 -4.68 7.16
N VAL A 151 16.27 -3.79 8.11
CA VAL A 151 17.10 -2.61 7.85
C VAL A 151 18.46 -3.03 7.28
N MET A 152 19.15 -4.00 7.93
CA MET A 152 20.43 -4.50 7.43
C MET A 152 20.36 -5.14 6.04
N ALA A 153 19.25 -5.79 5.72
CA ALA A 153 19.02 -6.36 4.38
C ALA A 153 18.84 -5.25 3.33
N CYS A 154 18.07 -4.22 3.65
CA CYS A 154 17.91 -3.04 2.79
C CYS A 154 19.23 -2.31 2.57
N ASP A 155 20.02 -2.11 3.62
CA ASP A 155 21.36 -1.49 3.53
C ASP A 155 22.26 -2.26 2.56
N ARG A 156 22.30 -3.59 2.68
CA ARG A 156 23.08 -4.46 1.79
C ARG A 156 22.59 -4.43 0.35
N ALA A 157 21.27 -4.42 0.15
CA ALA A 157 20.70 -4.34 -1.19
C ALA A 157 21.10 -3.02 -1.88
N VAL A 158 21.09 -1.90 -1.16
CA VAL A 158 21.55 -0.60 -1.70
C VAL A 158 23.05 -0.66 -2.04
N ASP A 159 23.91 -1.26 -1.20
CA ASP A 159 25.32 -1.43 -1.52
C ASP A 159 25.53 -2.21 -2.82
N GLN A 160 24.80 -3.32 -2.97
CA GLN A 160 24.88 -4.15 -4.18
C GLN A 160 24.46 -3.37 -5.44
N LEU A 161 23.37 -2.61 -5.37
CA LEU A 161 22.90 -1.78 -6.47
C LEU A 161 23.93 -0.71 -6.85
N LEU A 162 24.56 -0.08 -5.87
CA LEU A 162 25.60 0.93 -6.11
C LEU A 162 26.86 0.32 -6.73
N ALA A 163 27.27 -0.86 -6.27
CA ALA A 163 28.44 -1.57 -6.82
C ALA A 163 28.21 -1.95 -8.31
N HIS A 164 27.02 -2.45 -8.65
CA HIS A 164 26.70 -2.79 -10.05
C HIS A 164 26.60 -1.56 -10.95
N GLY A 165 26.06 -0.46 -10.44
CA GLY A 165 25.95 0.80 -11.21
C GLY A 165 27.30 1.44 -11.57
N GLN A 166 28.37 1.13 -10.81
CA GLN A 166 29.72 1.62 -11.12
C GLN A 166 30.41 0.80 -12.25
N HIS A 167 30.10 -0.50 -12.37
CA HIS A 167 30.68 -1.36 -13.42
C HIS A 167 30.06 -1.09 -14.81
N GLY A 168 28.83 -0.61 -14.88
CA GLY A 168 28.18 -0.25 -16.15
C GLY A 168 28.64 1.06 -16.77
N LYS A 169 29.41 1.91 -16.04
CA LYS A 169 29.97 3.17 -16.53
C LYS A 169 31.43 3.07 -17.00
N ALA A 170 32.05 1.90 -16.89
CA ALA A 170 33.45 1.68 -17.21
C ALA A 170 33.67 0.90 -18.52
N ALA A 171 32.67 0.84 -19.41
CA ALA A 171 32.88 0.33 -20.78
C ALA A 171 33.06 1.54 -21.73
N PRO A 172 34.18 1.59 -22.49
CA PRO A 172 34.50 2.67 -23.43
C PRO A 172 33.56 2.69 -24.64
#